data_61141e578114d3559432e669f228f15a
#
_entry.id   61141e578114d3559432e669f228f15a
#
_cell.length_a   1.000
_cell.length_b   1.000
_cell.length_c   1.000
_cell.angle_alpha   90.00
_cell.angle_beta   90.00
_cell.angle_gamma   90.00
#
_symmetry.space_group_name_H-M   'P 1'
#
loop_
_entity.id
_entity.type
_entity.pdbx_description
1 polymer ?
#
loop_
_entity_poly.entity_id
_entity_poly.type
_entity_poly.pdbx_seq_one_letter_code
_entity_poly.pdbx_strand_id
1 'polypeptide(L)'
;MQTKAKNLIKALLFTLGLCLIVMGLSRVFERKTSAQMYDAFFDAKENFDVLFLGTSHTSNGVLPLQLWQEQGIGSYNMAGHGNQLATTYWVLVNALDYADPSVVVLDLSYLSENQKTSLVSVNQTHVSLDAIPFSWNKIRMVNDLFDTTEEKAEFLADFIIYHDRWSELTAEDFHYQPLSYKGAAPGYSVAVPQATAKLDRSEVCDSDTVGVEYLRKILELCKEKDIEVVLTYLPFPASEDKQREANLGYEIAENYEVPYLNFLDMDVVDYDTDCLDADSHLNLSGAVKVTRYLGEYLRANYDLPDRREDEDYASWQQEADTFSKAINGLLLIDQTSPLTSLMLLAEPDIHATLTVSTDQSQWEDSRWISMIQYASQFHTVLYADGEDFQNFKIDVTDADGNSYGTVCW
;
A
#
# COMPACT_ATOMS: atom_id res chain seq x y z
N MET A 1 55.86 -13.65 10.49
CA MET A 1 54.79 -13.45 9.48
C MET A 1 53.58 -14.38 9.70
N GLN A 2 53.75 -15.67 9.86
CA GLN A 2 52.64 -16.65 10.00
C GLN A 2 51.71 -16.38 11.21
N THR A 3 52.24 -15.93 12.36
CA THR A 3 51.43 -15.65 13.56
C THR A 3 50.52 -14.43 13.38
N LYS A 4 51.03 -13.37 12.73
CA LYS A 4 50.23 -12.18 12.42
C LYS A 4 49.09 -12.50 11.43
N ALA A 5 49.35 -13.31 10.40
CA ALA A 5 48.35 -13.75 9.45
C ALA A 5 47.27 -14.62 10.13
N LYS A 6 47.65 -15.55 11.01
CA LYS A 6 46.70 -16.37 11.79
C LYS A 6 45.82 -15.50 12.72
N ASN A 7 46.42 -14.48 13.38
CA ASN A 7 45.64 -13.58 14.24
C ASN A 7 44.70 -12.70 13.43
N LEU A 8 45.11 -12.24 12.25
CA LEU A 8 44.21 -11.51 11.33
C LEU A 8 43.03 -12.35 10.89
N ILE A 9 43.27 -13.62 10.47
CA ILE A 9 42.22 -14.54 10.08
C ILE A 9 41.24 -14.78 11.25
N LYS A 10 41.73 -14.99 12.47
CA LYS A 10 40.89 -15.14 13.65
C LYS A 10 40.03 -13.89 13.93
N ALA A 11 40.64 -12.71 13.81
CA ALA A 11 39.88 -11.45 13.97
C ALA A 11 38.80 -11.31 12.89
N LEU A 12 39.11 -11.60 11.65
CA LEU A 12 38.12 -11.58 10.55
C LEU A 12 36.96 -12.57 10.76
N LEU A 13 37.30 -13.80 11.16
CA LEU A 13 36.28 -14.81 11.47
C LEU A 13 35.41 -14.42 12.67
N PHE A 14 36.01 -13.84 13.69
CA PHE A 14 35.27 -13.33 14.85
C PHE A 14 34.33 -12.17 14.45
N THR A 15 34.84 -11.21 13.68
CA THR A 15 34.03 -10.09 13.19
C THR A 15 32.89 -10.59 12.29
N LEU A 16 33.19 -11.51 11.38
CA LEU A 16 32.14 -12.12 10.54
C LEU A 16 31.06 -12.83 11.37
N GLY A 17 31.49 -13.65 12.37
CA GLY A 17 30.57 -14.31 13.29
C GLY A 17 29.71 -13.33 14.08
N LEU A 18 30.28 -12.22 14.54
CA LEU A 18 29.55 -11.18 15.25
C LEU A 18 28.55 -10.49 14.31
N CYS A 19 28.94 -10.15 13.09
CA CYS A 19 28.03 -9.58 12.10
C CYS A 19 26.83 -10.50 11.81
N LEU A 20 27.07 -11.80 11.62
CA LEU A 20 25.99 -12.79 11.40
C LEU A 20 25.05 -12.88 12.60
N ILE A 21 25.58 -12.82 13.83
CA ILE A 21 24.74 -12.80 15.05
C ILE A 21 23.89 -11.53 15.09
N VAL A 22 24.49 -10.36 14.86
CA VAL A 22 23.78 -9.08 14.87
C VAL A 22 22.69 -9.07 13.79
N MET A 23 22.99 -9.53 12.57
CA MET A 23 21.98 -9.64 11.50
C MET A 23 20.83 -10.58 11.87
N GLY A 24 21.14 -11.75 12.46
CA GLY A 24 20.10 -12.67 12.93
C GLY A 24 19.24 -12.09 14.07
N LEU A 25 19.88 -11.36 14.98
CA LEU A 25 19.15 -10.66 16.05
C LEU A 25 18.32 -9.50 15.49
N SER A 26 18.83 -8.71 14.56
CA SER A 26 18.07 -7.64 13.90
C SER A 26 16.74 -8.19 13.36
N ARG A 27 16.76 -9.29 12.63
CA ARG A 27 15.55 -9.91 12.07
C ARG A 27 14.54 -10.39 13.13
N VAL A 28 15.01 -10.85 14.29
CA VAL A 28 14.12 -11.26 15.39
C VAL A 28 13.54 -10.06 16.12
N PHE A 29 14.34 -9.02 16.33
CA PHE A 29 13.95 -7.83 17.09
C PHE A 29 13.16 -6.81 16.25
N GLU A 30 13.27 -6.84 14.94
CA GLU A 30 12.51 -5.99 14.03
C GLU A 30 10.99 -6.07 14.31
N ARG A 31 10.32 -4.93 14.21
CA ARG A 31 8.85 -4.88 14.36
C ARG A 31 8.19 -5.54 13.15
N LYS A 32 7.40 -6.58 13.39
CA LYS A 32 6.76 -7.36 12.32
C LYS A 32 5.70 -6.59 11.53
N THR A 33 5.14 -5.54 12.08
CA THR A 33 4.28 -4.60 11.36
C THR A 33 5.01 -3.86 10.23
N SER A 34 6.32 -3.63 10.36
CA SER A 34 7.16 -3.01 9.34
C SER A 34 7.52 -4.01 8.23
N ALA A 35 7.80 -5.24 8.61
CA ALA A 35 8.16 -6.33 7.71
C ALA A 35 7.02 -6.72 6.75
N GLN A 36 5.76 -6.48 7.12
CA GLN A 36 4.59 -6.94 6.35
C GLN A 36 4.51 -6.40 4.93
N MET A 37 5.05 -5.20 4.67
CA MET A 37 4.89 -4.57 3.36
C MET A 37 5.88 -5.07 2.32
N TYR A 38 7.14 -5.32 2.71
CA TYR A 38 8.21 -5.55 1.73
C TYR A 38 8.92 -6.90 1.86
N ASP A 39 8.87 -7.60 3.01
CA ASP A 39 9.57 -8.88 3.19
C ASP A 39 9.18 -9.91 2.14
N ALA A 40 7.88 -10.03 1.85
CA ALA A 40 7.39 -10.95 0.84
C ALA A 40 7.88 -10.61 -0.57
N PHE A 41 8.21 -9.35 -0.85
CA PHE A 41 8.78 -8.95 -2.13
C PHE A 41 10.23 -9.44 -2.26
N PHE A 42 11.06 -9.20 -1.24
CA PHE A 42 12.48 -9.56 -1.30
C PHE A 42 12.73 -11.06 -1.18
N ASP A 43 11.78 -11.81 -0.61
CA ASP A 43 11.83 -13.27 -0.53
C ASP A 43 11.13 -13.98 -1.73
N ALA A 44 10.47 -13.21 -2.62
CA ALA A 44 9.74 -13.73 -3.79
C ALA A 44 10.69 -14.40 -4.79
N LYS A 45 10.21 -15.44 -5.44
CA LYS A 45 10.90 -16.15 -6.52
C LYS A 45 10.36 -15.77 -7.91
N GLU A 46 9.09 -15.40 -7.92
CA GLU A 46 8.41 -14.88 -9.10
C GLU A 46 8.85 -13.47 -9.43
N ASN A 47 8.81 -13.10 -10.70
CA ASN A 47 9.00 -11.71 -11.12
C ASN A 47 7.70 -10.91 -10.95
N PHE A 48 7.81 -9.59 -10.88
CA PHE A 48 6.68 -8.66 -10.88
C PHE A 48 6.72 -7.83 -12.16
N ASP A 49 5.67 -7.98 -12.99
CA ASP A 49 5.57 -7.25 -14.25
C ASP A 49 5.28 -5.76 -14.04
N VAL A 50 4.61 -5.43 -12.92
CA VAL A 50 4.27 -4.06 -12.54
C VAL A 50 4.64 -3.79 -11.09
N LEU A 51 5.34 -2.68 -10.85
CA LEU A 51 5.56 -2.15 -9.50
C LEU A 51 4.75 -0.87 -9.29
N PHE A 52 3.98 -0.83 -8.20
CA PHE A 52 3.31 0.38 -7.75
C PHE A 52 4.17 1.06 -6.69
N LEU A 53 4.44 2.34 -6.90
CA LEU A 53 5.30 3.16 -6.04
C LEU A 53 4.54 4.40 -5.57
N GLY A 54 4.83 4.84 -4.36
CA GLY A 54 4.22 6.04 -3.80
C GLY A 54 4.15 6.03 -2.28
N THR A 55 3.10 6.62 -1.77
CA THR A 55 2.87 6.83 -0.35
C THR A 55 1.79 5.90 0.20
N SER A 56 1.25 6.22 1.37
CA SER A 56 0.07 5.54 1.92
C SER A 56 -1.16 5.61 1.00
N HIS A 57 -1.28 6.62 0.14
CA HIS A 57 -2.33 6.67 -0.88
C HIS A 57 -2.27 5.44 -1.78
N THR A 58 -1.09 5.07 -2.23
CA THR A 58 -0.88 3.90 -3.08
C THR A 58 -1.01 2.60 -2.29
N SER A 59 -0.43 2.50 -1.09
CA SER A 59 -0.52 1.28 -0.28
C SER A 59 -1.96 0.96 0.15
N ASN A 60 -2.79 1.97 0.40
CA ASN A 60 -4.21 1.80 0.71
C ASN A 60 -5.07 1.68 -0.55
N GLY A 61 -4.68 2.33 -1.66
CA GLY A 61 -5.52 2.55 -2.84
C GLY A 61 -5.32 1.56 -3.98
N VAL A 62 -4.30 0.68 -3.94
CA VAL A 62 -4.01 -0.27 -5.03
C VAL A 62 -3.84 -1.68 -4.48
N LEU A 63 -4.60 -2.62 -5.04
CA LEU A 63 -4.75 -4.01 -4.58
C LEU A 63 -4.18 -5.00 -5.60
N PRO A 64 -2.90 -5.42 -5.50
CA PRO A 64 -2.27 -6.30 -6.47
C PRO A 64 -2.97 -7.66 -6.64
N LEU A 65 -3.54 -8.24 -5.57
CA LEU A 65 -4.25 -9.51 -5.68
C LEU A 65 -5.57 -9.41 -6.46
N GLN A 66 -6.27 -8.27 -6.37
CA GLN A 66 -7.42 -8.00 -7.23
C GLN A 66 -6.97 -7.81 -8.69
N LEU A 67 -5.89 -7.06 -8.92
CA LEU A 67 -5.31 -6.86 -10.25
C LEU A 67 -4.93 -8.21 -10.90
N TRP A 68 -4.34 -9.11 -10.13
CA TRP A 68 -4.08 -10.48 -10.52
C TRP A 68 -5.37 -11.21 -10.91
N GLN A 69 -6.38 -11.19 -10.05
CA GLN A 69 -7.63 -11.91 -10.25
C GLN A 69 -8.38 -11.43 -11.50
N GLU A 70 -8.50 -10.11 -11.67
CA GLU A 70 -9.25 -9.51 -12.78
C GLU A 70 -8.45 -9.51 -14.08
N GLN A 71 -7.14 -9.30 -14.05
CA GLN A 71 -6.32 -9.03 -15.23
C GLN A 71 -5.16 -10.03 -15.44
N GLY A 72 -4.86 -10.90 -14.49
CA GLY A 72 -3.72 -11.82 -14.55
C GLY A 72 -2.35 -11.14 -14.51
N ILE A 73 -2.27 -9.91 -14.01
CA ILE A 73 -1.02 -9.12 -13.96
C ILE A 73 -0.29 -9.40 -12.65
N GLY A 74 0.94 -9.92 -12.74
CA GLY A 74 1.83 -10.08 -11.58
C GLY A 74 2.38 -8.73 -11.14
N SER A 75 1.94 -8.23 -9.97
CA SER A 75 2.32 -6.90 -9.51
C SER A 75 2.61 -6.87 -8.01
N TYR A 76 3.36 -5.86 -7.58
CA TYR A 76 3.61 -5.61 -6.17
C TYR A 76 3.47 -4.13 -5.82
N ASN A 77 2.91 -3.86 -4.65
CA ASN A 77 2.76 -2.52 -4.13
C ASN A 77 3.95 -2.20 -3.21
N MET A 78 4.93 -1.45 -3.73
CA MET A 78 6.14 -1.02 -3.03
C MET A 78 5.98 0.39 -2.44
N ALA A 79 4.76 0.84 -2.23
CA ALA A 79 4.49 2.12 -1.59
C ALA A 79 4.64 2.03 -0.07
N GLY A 80 4.99 3.13 0.57
CA GLY A 80 5.18 3.18 2.03
C GLY A 80 4.57 4.43 2.66
N HIS A 81 4.17 4.31 3.92
CA HIS A 81 3.54 5.40 4.65
C HIS A 81 4.45 6.63 4.75
N GLY A 82 4.01 7.76 4.18
CA GLY A 82 4.74 9.02 4.22
C GLY A 82 6.03 9.02 3.39
N ASN A 83 6.23 8.05 2.49
CA ASN A 83 7.40 8.03 1.62
C ASN A 83 7.48 9.29 0.77
N GLN A 84 8.58 10.01 0.93
CA GLN A 84 8.94 11.10 0.03
C GLN A 84 9.49 10.54 -1.29
N LEU A 85 9.48 11.30 -2.36
CA LEU A 85 9.99 10.84 -3.65
C LEU A 85 11.47 10.42 -3.61
N ALA A 86 12.27 10.98 -2.70
CA ALA A 86 13.64 10.53 -2.46
C ALA A 86 13.69 9.11 -1.86
N THR A 87 12.83 8.83 -0.88
CA THR A 87 12.68 7.47 -0.32
C THR A 87 12.17 6.51 -1.39
N THR A 88 11.16 6.90 -2.16
CA THR A 88 10.57 6.11 -3.25
C THR A 88 11.61 5.77 -4.34
N TYR A 89 12.48 6.71 -4.71
CA TYR A 89 13.59 6.47 -5.62
C TYR A 89 14.50 5.33 -5.12
N TRP A 90 14.87 5.37 -3.84
CA TRP A 90 15.75 4.36 -3.28
C TRP A 90 15.05 3.02 -3.05
N VAL A 91 13.75 3.02 -2.75
CA VAL A 91 12.94 1.79 -2.77
C VAL A 91 12.99 1.15 -4.15
N LEU A 92 12.76 1.92 -5.22
CA LEU A 92 12.87 1.42 -6.60
C LEU A 92 14.28 0.89 -6.92
N VAL A 93 15.33 1.65 -6.62
CA VAL A 93 16.72 1.24 -6.87
C VAL A 93 17.04 -0.12 -6.23
N ASN A 94 16.57 -0.35 -5.00
CA ASN A 94 16.79 -1.62 -4.31
C ASN A 94 15.86 -2.72 -4.85
N ALA A 95 14.62 -2.40 -5.21
CA ALA A 95 13.67 -3.36 -5.78
C ALA A 95 14.15 -3.94 -7.13
N LEU A 96 14.83 -3.12 -7.95
CA LEU A 96 15.38 -3.53 -9.24
C LEU A 96 16.57 -4.51 -9.16
N ASP A 97 17.08 -4.79 -7.96
CA ASP A 97 18.03 -5.89 -7.74
C ASP A 97 17.31 -7.26 -7.61
N TYR A 98 15.97 -7.26 -7.45
CA TYR A 98 15.14 -8.44 -7.17
C TYR A 98 14.03 -8.68 -8.20
N ALA A 99 13.63 -7.68 -8.93
CA ALA A 99 12.57 -7.76 -9.94
C ALA A 99 12.95 -7.01 -11.21
N ASP A 100 12.39 -7.46 -12.33
CA ASP A 100 12.55 -6.85 -13.66
C ASP A 100 11.15 -6.44 -14.19
N PRO A 101 10.59 -5.33 -13.67
CA PRO A 101 9.26 -4.88 -14.06
C PRO A 101 9.26 -4.28 -15.46
N SER A 102 8.21 -4.54 -16.21
CA SER A 102 7.97 -3.88 -17.49
C SER A 102 7.38 -2.47 -17.31
N VAL A 103 6.62 -2.27 -16.23
CA VAL A 103 5.93 -1.01 -15.93
C VAL A 103 6.10 -0.61 -14.48
N VAL A 104 6.38 0.66 -14.25
CA VAL A 104 6.30 1.32 -12.93
C VAL A 104 5.12 2.28 -12.94
N VAL A 105 4.20 2.12 -11.99
CA VAL A 105 3.11 3.08 -11.72
C VAL A 105 3.50 3.89 -10.49
N LEU A 106 3.71 5.19 -10.68
CA LEU A 106 4.24 6.08 -9.64
C LEU A 106 3.22 7.14 -9.26
N ASP A 107 2.83 7.16 -7.99
CA ASP A 107 2.03 8.26 -7.43
C ASP A 107 2.89 9.48 -7.09
N LEU A 108 2.42 10.66 -7.50
CA LEU A 108 3.14 11.92 -7.39
C LEU A 108 2.93 12.67 -6.05
N SER A 109 2.35 12.04 -5.06
CA SER A 109 2.22 12.65 -3.73
C SER A 109 3.59 13.10 -3.21
N TYR A 110 3.62 14.25 -2.53
CA TYR A 110 4.83 14.91 -2.03
C TYR A 110 5.78 15.47 -3.09
N LEU A 111 5.29 15.75 -4.28
CA LEU A 111 6.06 16.41 -5.34
C LEU A 111 6.57 17.81 -4.93
N SER A 112 5.78 18.54 -4.12
CA SER A 112 6.11 19.88 -3.62
C SER A 112 7.06 19.89 -2.40
N GLU A 113 7.46 18.73 -1.89
CA GLU A 113 8.21 18.65 -0.65
C GLU A 113 9.74 18.77 -0.83
N ASN A 114 10.39 19.34 0.19
CA ASN A 114 11.83 19.55 0.21
C ASN A 114 12.58 18.60 1.15
N GLN A 115 11.92 17.54 1.61
CA GLN A 115 12.49 16.54 2.50
C GLN A 115 12.71 15.21 1.78
N LYS A 116 13.68 14.44 2.25
CA LYS A 116 14.03 13.15 1.66
C LYS A 116 13.32 11.97 2.32
N THR A 117 12.92 12.14 3.58
CA THR A 117 12.31 11.11 4.43
C THR A 117 10.98 11.57 5.00
N SER A 118 10.23 10.68 5.64
CA SER A 118 8.88 10.98 6.13
C SER A 118 8.82 12.22 7.03
N LEU A 119 7.86 13.11 6.73
CA LEU A 119 7.53 14.29 7.53
C LEU A 119 6.83 13.96 8.85
N VAL A 120 6.21 12.80 8.94
CA VAL A 120 5.37 12.43 10.09
C VAL A 120 6.22 11.91 11.23
N SER A 121 7.10 10.96 10.96
CA SER A 121 8.05 10.44 11.95
C SER A 121 9.16 9.60 11.31
N VAL A 122 10.30 9.52 12.00
CA VAL A 122 11.39 8.61 11.63
C VAL A 122 10.94 7.14 11.65
N ASN A 123 9.98 6.79 12.53
CA ASN A 123 9.43 5.43 12.58
C ASN A 123 8.73 5.01 11.28
N GLN A 124 8.08 5.92 10.56
CA GLN A 124 7.50 5.61 9.25
C GLN A 124 8.57 5.35 8.20
N THR A 125 9.70 6.06 8.27
CA THR A 125 10.84 5.79 7.41
C THR A 125 11.41 4.39 7.67
N HIS A 126 11.48 3.98 8.95
CA HIS A 126 11.88 2.61 9.32
C HIS A 126 10.93 1.55 8.75
N VAL A 127 9.61 1.76 8.84
CA VAL A 127 8.62 0.87 8.23
C VAL A 127 8.91 0.62 6.73
N SER A 128 9.37 1.64 6.03
CA SER A 128 9.63 1.55 4.58
C SER A 128 11.03 1.03 4.22
N LEU A 129 12.03 1.19 5.08
CA LEU A 129 13.42 0.94 4.71
C LEU A 129 14.07 -0.25 5.43
N ASP A 130 13.56 -0.66 6.58
CA ASP A 130 14.20 -1.72 7.39
C ASP A 130 14.20 -3.07 6.67
N ALA A 131 13.07 -3.43 6.03
CA ALA A 131 12.93 -4.68 5.28
C ALA A 131 13.84 -4.77 4.03
N ILE A 132 14.42 -3.66 3.57
CA ILE A 132 15.35 -3.67 2.43
C ILE A 132 16.62 -4.45 2.81
N PRO A 133 17.00 -5.51 2.09
CA PRO A 133 18.16 -6.32 2.41
C PRO A 133 19.47 -5.53 2.37
N PHE A 134 20.40 -5.91 3.23
CA PHE A 134 21.72 -5.28 3.25
C PHE A 134 22.46 -5.47 1.92
N SER A 135 22.76 -4.38 1.24
CA SER A 135 23.36 -4.33 -0.09
C SER A 135 24.22 -3.06 -0.26
N TRP A 136 24.95 -2.97 -1.36
CA TRP A 136 25.61 -1.72 -1.73
C TRP A 136 24.59 -0.61 -2.02
N ASN A 137 23.43 -0.94 -2.58
CA ASN A 137 22.37 0.03 -2.82
C ASN A 137 21.76 0.52 -1.50
N LYS A 138 21.55 -0.35 -0.48
CA LYS A 138 21.15 0.09 0.87
C LYS A 138 22.17 1.04 1.50
N ILE A 139 23.48 0.77 1.36
CA ILE A 139 24.53 1.70 1.86
C ILE A 139 24.46 3.05 1.14
N ARG A 140 24.29 3.07 -0.17
CA ARG A 140 24.16 4.32 -0.95
C ARG A 140 22.90 5.09 -0.57
N MET A 141 21.78 4.40 -0.44
CA MET A 141 20.49 4.92 0.03
C MET A 141 20.64 5.64 1.38
N VAL A 142 21.19 4.94 2.37
CA VAL A 142 21.37 5.50 3.72
C VAL A 142 22.30 6.72 3.71
N ASN A 143 23.36 6.71 2.89
CA ASN A 143 24.24 7.86 2.78
C ASN A 143 23.63 9.08 2.08
N ASP A 144 22.64 8.85 1.19
CA ASP A 144 21.96 9.93 0.50
C ASP A 144 20.78 10.49 1.32
N LEU A 145 20.02 9.62 2.00
CA LEU A 145 18.81 10.01 2.72
C LEU A 145 19.10 10.68 4.08
N PHE A 146 20.18 10.31 4.75
CA PHE A 146 20.47 10.74 6.12
C PHE A 146 21.80 11.49 6.21
N ASP A 147 21.84 12.46 7.11
CA ASP A 147 23.03 13.33 7.28
C ASP A 147 23.93 12.90 8.44
N THR A 148 23.35 12.45 9.55
CA THR A 148 24.10 12.12 10.75
C THR A 148 24.63 10.69 10.77
N THR A 149 25.71 10.46 11.49
CA THR A 149 26.29 9.11 11.64
C THR A 149 25.39 8.20 12.45
N GLU A 150 24.65 8.77 13.40
CA GLU A 150 23.68 8.06 14.25
C GLU A 150 22.55 7.51 13.40
N GLU A 151 21.87 8.34 12.62
CA GLU A 151 20.78 7.90 11.71
C GLU A 151 21.29 6.83 10.73
N LYS A 152 22.47 7.06 10.13
CA LYS A 152 23.05 6.07 9.21
C LYS A 152 23.29 4.72 9.86
N ALA A 153 23.75 4.72 11.11
CA ALA A 153 23.97 3.48 11.85
C ALA A 153 22.66 2.75 12.17
N GLU A 154 21.60 3.49 12.50
CA GLU A 154 20.26 2.96 12.78
C GLU A 154 19.69 2.24 11.56
N PHE A 155 19.71 2.86 10.39
CA PHE A 155 19.20 2.27 9.15
C PHE A 155 20.09 1.20 8.49
N LEU A 156 21.36 1.06 8.93
CA LEU A 156 22.25 -0.02 8.48
C LEU A 156 22.24 -1.22 9.43
N ALA A 157 21.77 -1.04 10.68
CA ALA A 157 21.75 -2.08 11.69
C ALA A 157 20.55 -1.89 12.63
N ASP A 158 19.40 -2.36 12.20
CA ASP A 158 18.09 -2.23 12.86
C ASP A 158 18.11 -2.70 14.32
N PHE A 159 19.03 -3.62 14.66
CA PHE A 159 19.28 -4.02 16.05
C PHE A 159 19.60 -2.85 16.98
N ILE A 160 20.19 -1.76 16.47
CA ILE A 160 20.50 -0.57 17.28
C ILE A 160 19.22 0.07 17.84
N ILE A 161 18.13 0.04 17.07
CA ILE A 161 16.84 0.63 17.47
C ILE A 161 16.00 -0.35 18.26
N TYR A 162 15.97 -1.62 17.83
CA TYR A 162 15.02 -2.60 18.36
C TYR A 162 15.58 -3.48 19.46
N HIS A 163 16.84 -3.27 19.90
CA HIS A 163 17.50 -4.12 20.89
C HIS A 163 16.81 -4.17 22.26
N ASP A 164 16.01 -3.17 22.62
CA ASP A 164 15.26 -3.09 23.87
C ASP A 164 13.98 -3.94 23.85
N ARG A 165 13.53 -4.39 22.67
CA ARG A 165 12.36 -5.28 22.53
C ARG A 165 12.56 -6.69 23.09
N TRP A 166 13.73 -7.01 23.65
CA TRP A 166 13.99 -8.34 24.21
C TRP A 166 12.93 -8.82 25.21
N SER A 167 12.25 -7.92 25.91
CA SER A 167 11.17 -8.21 26.87
C SER A 167 9.77 -8.28 26.22
N GLU A 168 9.65 -7.89 24.95
CA GLU A 168 8.38 -7.85 24.20
C GLU A 168 8.28 -9.00 23.19
N LEU A 169 9.34 -9.79 23.04
CA LEU A 169 9.38 -10.88 22.07
C LEU A 169 8.35 -11.96 22.36
N THR A 170 7.66 -12.37 21.31
CA THR A 170 6.66 -13.44 21.31
C THR A 170 7.08 -14.57 20.38
N ALA A 171 6.33 -15.66 20.35
CA ALA A 171 6.59 -16.76 19.40
C ALA A 171 6.50 -16.29 17.93
N GLU A 172 5.72 -15.26 17.65
CA GLU A 172 5.55 -14.68 16.31
C GLU A 172 6.83 -14.03 15.81
N ASP A 173 7.63 -13.41 16.69
CA ASP A 173 8.91 -12.82 16.28
C ASP A 173 9.92 -13.84 15.75
N PHE A 174 9.74 -15.12 16.10
CA PHE A 174 10.59 -16.23 15.65
C PHE A 174 10.00 -17.04 14.48
N HIS A 175 8.68 -16.96 14.29
CA HIS A 175 7.94 -17.76 13.32
C HIS A 175 6.98 -16.91 12.48
N TYR A 176 7.38 -15.68 12.22
CA TYR A 176 6.56 -14.73 11.51
C TYR A 176 6.28 -15.21 10.07
N GLN A 177 5.00 -15.24 9.73
CA GLN A 177 4.54 -15.42 8.36
C GLN A 177 3.70 -14.19 7.98
N PRO A 178 4.24 -13.31 7.13
CA PRO A 178 3.48 -12.13 6.72
C PRO A 178 2.24 -12.55 5.95
N LEU A 179 1.08 -11.98 6.32
CA LEU A 179 -0.06 -11.93 5.43
C LEU A 179 0.31 -10.98 4.30
N SER A 180 0.75 -11.55 3.19
CA SER A 180 1.11 -10.72 2.05
C SER A 180 -0.12 -10.45 1.20
N TYR A 181 -0.62 -9.22 1.26
CA TYR A 181 -1.50 -8.70 0.21
C TYR A 181 -0.68 -8.08 -0.93
N LYS A 182 0.51 -8.65 -1.18
CA LYS A 182 1.48 -8.13 -2.17
C LYS A 182 1.78 -6.64 -1.96
N GLY A 183 2.01 -6.25 -0.68
CA GLY A 183 2.34 -4.89 -0.27
C GLY A 183 1.14 -3.94 -0.09
N ALA A 184 -0.07 -4.34 -0.41
CA ALA A 184 -1.25 -3.52 -0.13
C ALA A 184 -1.61 -3.52 1.36
N ALA A 185 -2.09 -2.37 1.85
CA ALA A 185 -2.56 -2.18 3.21
C ALA A 185 -3.95 -1.49 3.20
N PRO A 186 -5.00 -2.16 2.70
CA PRO A 186 -6.32 -1.56 2.55
C PRO A 186 -6.89 -1.14 3.90
N GLY A 187 -7.52 0.03 3.93
CA GLY A 187 -8.23 0.52 5.10
C GLY A 187 -9.71 0.21 5.04
N TYR A 188 -10.33 0.09 6.19
CA TYR A 188 -11.69 -0.44 6.30
C TYR A 188 -12.70 0.50 6.97
N SER A 189 -12.29 1.71 7.35
CA SER A 189 -13.19 2.73 7.89
C SER A 189 -13.80 3.59 6.80
N VAL A 190 -14.77 4.39 7.15
CA VAL A 190 -15.38 5.38 6.26
C VAL A 190 -15.41 6.71 6.93
N ALA A 191 -15.00 7.73 6.18
CA ALA A 191 -15.19 9.11 6.56
C ALA A 191 -15.75 9.90 5.39
N VAL A 192 -16.58 10.86 5.69
CA VAL A 192 -17.09 11.81 4.69
C VAL A 192 -16.25 13.08 4.76
N PRO A 193 -15.40 13.33 3.75
CA PRO A 193 -14.56 14.51 3.73
C PRO A 193 -15.38 15.78 3.44
N GLN A 194 -14.80 16.94 3.77
CA GLN A 194 -15.32 18.19 3.28
C GLN A 194 -14.87 18.43 1.84
N ALA A 195 -15.81 18.76 0.97
CA ALA A 195 -15.49 19.07 -0.42
C ALA A 195 -14.61 20.34 -0.51
N THR A 196 -13.51 20.24 -1.20
CA THR A 196 -12.64 21.36 -1.56
C THR A 196 -13.00 21.84 -2.97
N ALA A 197 -13.02 23.16 -3.17
CA ALA A 197 -13.26 23.72 -4.50
C ALA A 197 -12.16 23.27 -5.47
N LYS A 198 -12.54 22.94 -6.71
CA LYS A 198 -11.59 22.54 -7.75
C LYS A 198 -10.82 23.77 -8.24
N LEU A 199 -9.50 23.66 -8.24
CA LEU A 199 -8.60 24.70 -8.79
C LEU A 199 -8.49 24.61 -10.31
N ASP A 200 -8.11 25.75 -10.91
CA ASP A 200 -7.73 25.79 -12.31
C ASP A 200 -6.40 25.02 -12.51
N ARG A 201 -6.29 24.31 -13.62
CA ARG A 201 -5.10 23.52 -13.98
C ARG A 201 -3.81 24.34 -14.10
N SER A 202 -3.90 25.62 -14.35
CA SER A 202 -2.77 26.54 -14.41
C SER A 202 -2.20 26.90 -13.03
N GLU A 203 -2.93 26.60 -11.95
CA GLU A 203 -2.45 26.77 -10.58
C GLU A 203 -1.57 25.58 -10.20
N VAL A 204 -0.26 25.78 -10.21
CA VAL A 204 0.75 24.78 -9.89
C VAL A 204 1.56 25.17 -8.65
N CYS A 205 2.18 24.18 -8.00
CA CYS A 205 3.16 24.43 -6.94
C CYS A 205 4.56 24.74 -7.51
N ASP A 206 5.52 25.05 -6.62
CA ASP A 206 6.93 25.23 -7.01
C ASP A 206 7.49 23.93 -7.58
N SER A 207 8.23 24.04 -8.68
CA SER A 207 8.91 22.94 -9.36
C SER A 207 10.40 22.80 -8.99
N ASP A 208 10.96 23.70 -8.18
CA ASP A 208 12.32 23.64 -7.66
C ASP A 208 12.35 23.01 -6.26
N THR A 209 11.95 21.75 -6.19
CA THR A 209 11.83 20.98 -4.96
C THR A 209 12.65 19.68 -5.00
N VAL A 210 12.96 19.15 -3.82
CA VAL A 210 13.57 17.81 -3.69
C VAL A 210 12.66 16.74 -4.29
N GLY A 211 11.34 16.86 -4.12
CA GLY A 211 10.37 15.94 -4.72
C GLY A 211 10.51 15.88 -6.24
N VAL A 212 10.52 17.03 -6.92
CA VAL A 212 10.70 17.11 -8.37
C VAL A 212 12.09 16.60 -8.81
N GLU A 213 13.16 16.90 -8.04
CA GLU A 213 14.49 16.37 -8.33
C GLU A 213 14.50 14.84 -8.35
N TYR A 214 13.89 14.20 -7.33
CA TYR A 214 13.87 12.74 -7.26
C TYR A 214 12.88 12.10 -8.23
N LEU A 215 11.77 12.76 -8.57
CA LEU A 215 10.92 12.31 -9.66
C LEU A 215 11.71 12.21 -10.97
N ARG A 216 12.51 13.23 -11.31
CA ARG A 216 13.37 13.20 -12.48
C ARG A 216 14.36 12.02 -12.44
N LYS A 217 14.97 11.77 -11.28
CA LYS A 217 15.86 10.61 -11.11
C LYS A 217 15.14 9.27 -11.31
N ILE A 218 13.88 9.14 -10.86
CA ILE A 218 13.06 7.94 -11.09
C ILE A 218 12.80 7.77 -12.59
N LEU A 219 12.36 8.82 -13.27
CA LEU A 219 12.07 8.78 -14.71
C LEU A 219 13.32 8.44 -15.54
N GLU A 220 14.47 9.04 -15.21
CA GLU A 220 15.75 8.75 -15.86
C GLU A 220 16.19 7.29 -15.60
N LEU A 221 16.06 6.80 -14.38
CA LEU A 221 16.37 5.41 -14.03
C LEU A 221 15.49 4.42 -14.80
N CYS A 222 14.18 4.66 -14.87
CA CYS A 222 13.27 3.80 -15.62
C CYS A 222 13.62 3.81 -17.11
N LYS A 223 13.92 4.99 -17.67
CA LYS A 223 14.35 5.12 -19.07
C LYS A 223 15.68 4.37 -19.35
N GLU A 224 16.66 4.45 -18.45
CA GLU A 224 17.92 3.70 -18.55
C GLU A 224 17.73 2.20 -18.51
N LYS A 225 16.70 1.74 -17.83
CA LYS A 225 16.35 0.33 -17.63
C LYS A 225 15.33 -0.21 -18.64
N ASP A 226 14.86 0.61 -19.57
CA ASP A 226 13.80 0.26 -20.52
C ASP A 226 12.48 -0.13 -19.84
N ILE A 227 12.15 0.57 -18.73
CA ILE A 227 10.93 0.39 -17.95
C ILE A 227 9.94 1.50 -18.32
N GLU A 228 8.74 1.12 -18.69
CA GLU A 228 7.66 2.06 -18.95
C GLU A 228 7.15 2.69 -17.64
N VAL A 229 6.77 3.97 -17.68
CA VAL A 229 6.28 4.68 -16.50
C VAL A 229 4.88 5.22 -16.72
N VAL A 230 4.00 4.99 -15.75
CA VAL A 230 2.70 5.66 -15.65
C VAL A 230 2.73 6.52 -14.39
N LEU A 231 2.61 7.82 -14.54
CA LEU A 231 2.43 8.72 -13.42
C LEU A 231 0.96 8.72 -12.98
N THR A 232 0.74 8.76 -11.69
CA THR A 232 -0.60 8.88 -11.12
C THR A 232 -0.65 9.96 -10.04
N TYR A 233 -1.83 10.50 -9.81
CA TYR A 233 -2.17 11.19 -8.59
C TYR A 233 -3.46 10.57 -8.09
N LEU A 234 -3.36 9.72 -7.07
CA LEU A 234 -4.49 8.90 -6.62
C LEU A 234 -5.59 9.76 -5.99
N PRO A 235 -6.86 9.33 -6.04
CA PRO A 235 -7.97 10.17 -5.60
C PRO A 235 -8.04 10.24 -4.07
N PHE A 236 -8.25 11.44 -3.58
CA PHE A 236 -8.58 11.75 -2.19
C PHE A 236 -9.15 13.17 -2.12
N PRO A 237 -9.75 13.60 -1.00
CA PRO A 237 -10.27 14.95 -0.85
C PRO A 237 -9.12 15.97 -0.73
N ALA A 238 -8.52 16.29 -1.86
CA ALA A 238 -7.30 17.08 -1.96
C ALA A 238 -7.52 18.55 -1.58
N SER A 239 -6.70 19.07 -0.66
CA SER A 239 -6.60 20.51 -0.38
C SER A 239 -6.12 21.27 -1.61
N GLU A 240 -6.24 22.61 -1.60
CA GLU A 240 -5.75 23.45 -2.70
C GLU A 240 -4.26 23.19 -3.01
N ASP A 241 -3.42 23.06 -1.98
CA ASP A 241 -1.99 22.82 -2.18
C ASP A 241 -1.74 21.46 -2.84
N LYS A 242 -2.51 20.44 -2.48
CA LYS A 242 -2.42 19.11 -3.11
C LYS A 242 -2.96 19.11 -4.54
N GLN A 243 -3.96 19.93 -4.84
CA GLN A 243 -4.41 20.12 -6.23
C GLN A 243 -3.35 20.84 -7.07
N ARG A 244 -2.63 21.84 -6.51
CA ARG A 244 -1.50 22.50 -7.21
C ARG A 244 -0.36 21.52 -7.49
N GLU A 245 -0.10 20.62 -6.55
CA GLU A 245 0.87 19.54 -6.71
C GLU A 245 0.48 18.58 -7.86
N ALA A 246 -0.79 18.12 -7.87
CA ALA A 246 -1.33 17.30 -8.94
C ALA A 246 -1.29 18.00 -10.31
N ASN A 247 -1.57 19.31 -10.34
CA ASN A 247 -1.52 20.08 -11.57
C ASN A 247 -0.10 20.18 -12.16
N LEU A 248 0.95 20.28 -11.32
CA LEU A 248 2.34 20.26 -11.79
C LEU A 248 2.69 18.93 -12.49
N GLY A 249 2.03 17.83 -12.09
CA GLY A 249 2.20 16.52 -12.73
C GLY A 249 1.95 16.52 -14.25
N TYR A 250 1.02 17.35 -14.75
CA TYR A 250 0.76 17.47 -16.19
C TYR A 250 1.96 18.03 -16.96
N GLU A 251 2.59 19.09 -16.43
CA GLU A 251 3.76 19.69 -17.07
C GLU A 251 4.95 18.71 -17.11
N ILE A 252 5.16 17.98 -16.01
CA ILE A 252 6.25 17.01 -15.93
C ILE A 252 6.00 15.84 -16.88
N ALA A 253 4.77 15.32 -16.90
CA ALA A 253 4.41 14.21 -17.79
C ALA A 253 4.58 14.56 -19.27
N GLU A 254 4.19 15.78 -19.67
CA GLU A 254 4.40 16.28 -21.02
C GLU A 254 5.89 16.40 -21.38
N ASN A 255 6.71 16.91 -20.47
CA ASN A 255 8.14 17.08 -20.70
C ASN A 255 8.90 15.75 -20.84
N TYR A 256 8.42 14.69 -20.19
CA TYR A 256 9.01 13.35 -20.25
C TYR A 256 8.31 12.40 -21.22
N GLU A 257 7.24 12.86 -21.86
CA GLU A 257 6.41 12.08 -22.78
C GLU A 257 5.86 10.78 -22.13
N VAL A 258 5.49 10.85 -20.85
CA VAL A 258 4.91 9.73 -20.10
C VAL A 258 3.43 9.97 -19.79
N PRO A 259 2.59 8.92 -19.76
CA PRO A 259 1.19 9.07 -19.40
C PRO A 259 1.03 9.52 -17.93
N TYR A 260 0.01 10.35 -17.69
CA TYR A 260 -0.35 10.82 -16.36
C TYR A 260 -1.85 10.67 -16.12
N LEU A 261 -2.20 9.91 -15.09
CA LEU A 261 -3.56 9.67 -14.65
C LEU A 261 -3.81 10.48 -13.36
N ASN A 262 -4.30 11.70 -13.51
CA ASN A 262 -4.73 12.51 -12.39
C ASN A 262 -6.15 12.14 -12.00
N PHE A 263 -6.31 11.28 -11.00
CA PHE A 263 -7.62 10.81 -10.53
C PHE A 263 -8.46 11.90 -9.86
N LEU A 264 -7.88 13.03 -9.46
CA LEU A 264 -8.66 14.19 -8.99
C LEU A 264 -9.54 14.80 -10.10
N ASP A 265 -9.20 14.52 -11.36
CA ASP A 265 -9.93 14.97 -12.54
C ASP A 265 -10.86 13.89 -13.13
N MET A 266 -10.93 12.72 -12.49
CA MET A 266 -11.68 11.56 -12.96
C MET A 266 -12.82 11.22 -11.99
N ASP A 267 -13.91 10.67 -12.55
CA ASP A 267 -15.08 10.21 -11.79
C ASP A 267 -14.98 8.69 -11.57
N VAL A 268 -13.96 8.28 -10.79
CA VAL A 268 -13.70 6.85 -10.47
C VAL A 268 -14.18 6.49 -9.08
N VAL A 269 -14.11 7.44 -8.13
CA VAL A 269 -14.48 7.21 -6.73
C VAL A 269 -15.57 8.19 -6.30
N ASP A 270 -16.35 7.76 -5.33
CA ASP A 270 -17.33 8.58 -4.63
C ASP A 270 -16.79 8.93 -3.24
N TYR A 271 -16.43 10.19 -3.02
CA TYR A 271 -15.85 10.62 -1.75
C TYR A 271 -16.78 10.50 -0.55
N ASP A 272 -18.09 10.37 -0.76
CA ASP A 272 -19.04 10.15 0.33
C ASP A 272 -18.98 8.70 0.88
N THR A 273 -18.41 7.77 0.11
CA THR A 273 -18.39 6.34 0.45
C THR A 273 -17.01 5.69 0.41
N ASP A 274 -16.07 6.25 -0.33
CA ASP A 274 -14.82 5.59 -0.69
C ASP A 274 -13.60 6.11 0.08
N CYS A 275 -13.78 7.00 1.06
CA CYS A 275 -12.70 7.53 1.87
C CYS A 275 -12.55 6.76 3.18
N LEU A 276 -11.30 6.47 3.56
CA LEU A 276 -10.92 5.87 4.84
C LEU A 276 -10.94 6.88 5.98
N ASP A 277 -10.47 8.07 5.69
CA ASP A 277 -10.40 9.22 6.59
C ASP A 277 -10.82 10.50 5.85
N ALA A 278 -10.99 11.58 6.60
CA ALA A 278 -11.47 12.85 6.05
C ALA A 278 -10.41 13.60 5.24
N ASP A 279 -9.16 13.17 5.29
CA ASP A 279 -8.03 14.00 4.88
C ASP A 279 -7.28 13.45 3.66
N SER A 280 -7.11 12.12 3.52
CA SER A 280 -6.11 11.66 2.56
C SER A 280 -6.24 10.26 1.98
N HIS A 281 -6.97 9.32 2.56
CA HIS A 281 -6.88 7.94 2.12
C HIS A 281 -8.19 7.37 1.58
N LEU A 282 -8.05 6.47 0.63
CA LEU A 282 -9.15 5.60 0.19
C LEU A 282 -9.35 4.45 1.19
N ASN A 283 -10.59 4.08 1.37
CA ASN A 283 -10.93 2.79 1.97
C ASN A 283 -10.93 1.68 0.92
N LEU A 284 -11.22 0.46 1.34
CA LEU A 284 -11.23 -0.70 0.47
C LEU A 284 -12.20 -0.55 -0.73
N SER A 285 -13.36 0.11 -0.57
CA SER A 285 -14.29 0.37 -1.68
C SER A 285 -13.65 1.24 -2.76
N GLY A 286 -13.02 2.35 -2.36
CA GLY A 286 -12.28 3.22 -3.27
C GLY A 286 -11.08 2.50 -3.92
N ALA A 287 -10.34 1.72 -3.13
CA ALA A 287 -9.22 0.94 -3.63
C ALA A 287 -9.62 -0.08 -4.71
N VAL A 288 -10.75 -0.78 -4.54
CA VAL A 288 -11.30 -1.70 -5.54
C VAL A 288 -11.58 -0.98 -6.86
N LYS A 289 -12.20 0.20 -6.81
CA LYS A 289 -12.54 0.99 -8.01
C LYS A 289 -11.28 1.49 -8.73
N VAL A 290 -10.32 2.04 -7.99
CA VAL A 290 -9.04 2.53 -8.54
C VAL A 290 -8.22 1.40 -9.12
N THR A 291 -8.12 0.27 -8.42
CA THR A 291 -7.37 -0.90 -8.90
C THR A 291 -7.95 -1.45 -10.20
N ARG A 292 -9.28 -1.54 -10.30
CA ARG A 292 -9.95 -1.97 -11.53
C ARG A 292 -9.63 -1.03 -12.70
N TYR A 293 -9.76 0.27 -12.49
CA TYR A 293 -9.44 1.27 -13.52
C TYR A 293 -7.97 1.15 -13.97
N LEU A 294 -7.03 1.05 -13.02
CA LEU A 294 -5.60 0.87 -13.34
C LEU A 294 -5.35 -0.44 -14.10
N GLY A 295 -6.03 -1.52 -13.69
CA GLY A 295 -5.91 -2.82 -14.36
C GLY A 295 -6.37 -2.79 -15.81
N GLU A 296 -7.53 -2.19 -16.08
CA GLU A 296 -8.05 -1.99 -17.43
C GLU A 296 -7.13 -1.10 -18.26
N TYR A 297 -6.62 -0.02 -17.68
CA TYR A 297 -5.68 0.88 -18.32
C TYR A 297 -4.37 0.18 -18.69
N LEU A 298 -3.76 -0.55 -17.76
CA LEU A 298 -2.52 -1.28 -17.96
C LEU A 298 -2.69 -2.35 -19.05
N ARG A 299 -3.78 -3.11 -19.00
CA ARG A 299 -4.06 -4.15 -20.00
C ARG A 299 -4.30 -3.59 -21.40
N ALA A 300 -4.89 -2.40 -21.51
CA ALA A 300 -5.19 -1.77 -22.79
C ALA A 300 -3.96 -1.12 -23.44
N ASN A 301 -2.96 -0.69 -22.66
CA ASN A 301 -1.86 0.13 -23.15
C ASN A 301 -0.49 -0.57 -23.16
N TYR A 302 -0.34 -1.69 -22.42
CA TYR A 302 0.94 -2.40 -22.28
C TYR A 302 0.79 -3.88 -22.61
N ASP A 303 1.80 -4.47 -23.25
CA ASP A 303 1.86 -5.90 -23.55
C ASP A 303 2.34 -6.68 -22.32
N LEU A 304 1.46 -6.80 -21.32
CA LEU A 304 1.73 -7.52 -20.09
C LEU A 304 1.26 -8.98 -20.20
N PRO A 305 2.04 -9.96 -19.73
CA PRO A 305 1.63 -11.36 -19.76
C PRO A 305 0.44 -11.60 -18.82
N ASP A 306 -0.40 -12.59 -19.17
CA ASP A 306 -1.35 -13.16 -18.22
C ASP A 306 -0.66 -14.30 -17.47
N ARG A 307 -0.41 -14.09 -16.17
CA ARG A 307 0.36 -15.00 -15.33
C ARG A 307 -0.46 -16.10 -14.66
N ARG A 308 -1.78 -16.14 -14.86
CA ARG A 308 -2.67 -17.07 -14.14
C ARG A 308 -2.39 -18.56 -14.42
N GLU A 309 -1.81 -18.87 -15.56
CA GLU A 309 -1.40 -20.24 -15.92
C GLU A 309 0.10 -20.49 -15.72
N ASP A 310 0.85 -19.53 -15.19
CA ASP A 310 2.30 -19.63 -14.98
C ASP A 310 2.56 -20.34 -13.64
N GLU A 311 3.39 -21.41 -13.67
CA GLU A 311 3.71 -22.23 -12.49
C GLU A 311 4.41 -21.45 -11.38
N ASP A 312 5.17 -20.41 -11.72
CA ASP A 312 5.87 -19.57 -10.75
C ASP A 312 4.89 -18.76 -9.88
N TYR A 313 3.65 -18.57 -10.36
CA TYR A 313 2.58 -17.86 -9.67
C TYR A 313 1.50 -18.79 -9.08
N ALA A 314 1.78 -20.07 -8.93
CA ALA A 314 0.78 -21.06 -8.49
C ALA A 314 0.14 -20.76 -7.12
N SER A 315 0.86 -20.06 -6.20
CA SER A 315 0.31 -19.64 -4.90
C SER A 315 -0.66 -18.46 -5.01
N TRP A 316 -0.54 -17.63 -6.04
CA TRP A 316 -1.28 -16.39 -6.18
C TRP A 316 -2.78 -16.59 -6.31
N GLN A 317 -3.22 -17.65 -6.98
CA GLN A 317 -4.63 -17.97 -7.09
C GLN A 317 -5.25 -18.22 -5.70
N GLN A 318 -4.56 -18.98 -4.85
CA GLN A 318 -5.03 -19.24 -3.49
C GLN A 318 -4.99 -17.96 -2.62
N GLU A 319 -3.97 -17.13 -2.79
CA GLU A 319 -3.85 -15.85 -2.08
C GLU A 319 -4.97 -14.89 -2.51
N ALA A 320 -5.23 -14.78 -3.82
CA ALA A 320 -6.29 -13.96 -4.38
C ALA A 320 -7.69 -14.45 -3.96
N ASP A 321 -7.92 -15.76 -3.98
CA ASP A 321 -9.19 -16.35 -3.51
C ASP A 321 -9.40 -16.11 -2.00
N THR A 322 -8.32 -16.16 -1.22
CA THR A 322 -8.37 -15.88 0.22
C THR A 322 -8.66 -14.40 0.45
N PHE A 323 -7.98 -13.52 -0.29
CA PHE A 323 -8.21 -12.08 -0.25
C PHE A 323 -9.65 -11.74 -0.66
N SER A 324 -10.13 -12.26 -1.80
CA SER A 324 -11.50 -12.04 -2.26
C SER A 324 -12.54 -12.49 -1.25
N LYS A 325 -12.35 -13.66 -0.63
CA LYS A 325 -13.27 -14.12 0.43
C LYS A 325 -13.23 -13.20 1.65
N ALA A 326 -12.05 -12.72 2.04
CA ALA A 326 -11.92 -11.76 3.14
C ALA A 326 -12.63 -10.45 2.82
N ILE A 327 -12.56 -9.96 1.57
CA ILE A 327 -13.21 -8.72 1.15
C ILE A 327 -14.71 -8.89 0.92
N ASN A 328 -15.13 -9.96 0.28
CA ASN A 328 -16.53 -10.20 -0.07
C ASN A 328 -17.40 -10.61 1.13
N GLY A 329 -16.79 -11.08 2.21
CA GLY A 329 -17.49 -11.42 3.46
C GLY A 329 -17.32 -10.39 4.58
N LEU A 330 -16.62 -9.29 4.32
CA LEU A 330 -16.21 -8.37 5.37
C LEU A 330 -17.27 -7.32 5.64
N LEU A 331 -17.92 -7.46 6.77
CA LEU A 331 -18.65 -6.40 7.41
C LEU A 331 -17.76 -5.79 8.49
N LEU A 332 -17.43 -4.52 8.34
CA LEU A 332 -16.68 -3.79 9.34
C LEU A 332 -17.54 -2.79 10.06
N ILE A 333 -17.42 -2.84 11.36
CA ILE A 333 -18.04 -1.87 12.24
C ILE A 333 -16.92 -1.15 12.96
N ASP A 334 -16.81 0.13 12.69
CA ASP A 334 -15.96 0.99 13.51
C ASP A 334 -16.81 1.56 14.65
N GLN A 335 -16.59 1.03 15.86
CA GLN A 335 -17.26 1.51 17.08
C GLN A 335 -16.50 2.65 17.75
N THR A 336 -15.38 3.09 17.20
CA THR A 336 -14.53 4.13 17.84
C THR A 336 -14.98 5.54 17.50
N SER A 337 -15.82 5.69 16.49
CA SER A 337 -16.41 6.96 16.06
C SER A 337 -17.84 7.13 16.61
N PRO A 338 -18.32 8.35 16.85
CA PRO A 338 -19.75 8.60 17.08
C PRO A 338 -20.64 8.18 15.90
N LEU A 339 -20.03 7.92 14.73
CA LEU A 339 -20.65 7.32 13.56
C LEU A 339 -20.23 5.86 13.49
N THR A 340 -21.17 4.95 13.57
CA THR A 340 -20.89 3.54 13.29
C THR A 340 -20.96 3.34 11.77
N SER A 341 -19.83 2.95 11.18
CA SER A 341 -19.75 2.65 9.76
C SER A 341 -19.87 1.17 9.50
N LEU A 342 -20.70 0.82 8.53
CA LEU A 342 -20.93 -0.51 8.06
C LEU A 342 -20.41 -0.61 6.62
N MET A 343 -19.34 -1.37 6.40
CA MET A 343 -18.80 -1.59 5.06
C MET A 343 -19.18 -3.00 4.58
N LEU A 344 -19.87 -3.07 3.47
CA LEU A 344 -20.19 -4.31 2.78
C LEU A 344 -19.55 -4.27 1.39
N LEU A 345 -18.61 -5.19 1.17
CA LEU A 345 -18.05 -5.44 -0.14
C LEU A 345 -18.66 -6.72 -0.67
N ALA A 346 -19.33 -6.64 -1.80
CA ALA A 346 -19.96 -7.77 -2.44
C ALA A 346 -19.82 -7.69 -3.97
N GLU A 347 -19.59 -8.83 -4.59
CA GLU A 347 -19.71 -8.95 -6.04
C GLU A 347 -21.14 -8.58 -6.50
N PRO A 348 -21.35 -8.13 -7.75
CA PRO A 348 -22.67 -7.67 -8.21
C PRO A 348 -23.81 -8.69 -8.05
N ASP A 349 -23.51 -9.97 -8.02
CA ASP A 349 -24.44 -11.11 -7.89
C ASP A 349 -24.62 -11.58 -6.43
N ILE A 350 -23.94 -10.96 -5.47
CA ILE A 350 -24.08 -11.29 -4.06
C ILE A 350 -25.21 -10.48 -3.45
N HIS A 351 -26.12 -11.17 -2.79
CA HIS A 351 -27.22 -10.56 -2.04
C HIS A 351 -26.88 -10.59 -0.56
N ALA A 352 -26.91 -9.43 0.08
CA ALA A 352 -26.76 -9.35 1.52
C ALA A 352 -28.13 -9.30 2.18
N THR A 353 -28.35 -10.16 3.16
CA THR A 353 -29.54 -10.14 4.01
C THR A 353 -29.12 -9.72 5.42
N LEU A 354 -29.60 -8.57 5.86
CA LEU A 354 -29.42 -8.13 7.24
C LEU A 354 -30.53 -8.73 8.11
N THR A 355 -30.15 -9.58 9.05
CA THR A 355 -31.04 -10.07 10.10
C THR A 355 -30.66 -9.44 11.41
N VAL A 356 -31.48 -8.55 11.92
CA VAL A 356 -31.26 -7.91 13.22
C VAL A 356 -31.91 -8.75 14.30
N SER A 357 -31.12 -9.20 15.28
CA SER A 357 -31.60 -10.07 16.35
C SER A 357 -31.70 -9.35 17.70
N THR A 358 -32.15 -8.12 17.72
CA THR A 358 -32.37 -7.36 18.95
C THR A 358 -33.81 -7.01 19.16
N ASP A 359 -34.24 -6.83 20.42
CA ASP A 359 -35.58 -6.32 20.77
C ASP A 359 -35.78 -4.82 20.42
N GLN A 360 -34.83 -4.20 19.73
CA GLN A 360 -34.88 -2.80 19.38
C GLN A 360 -35.55 -2.61 18.03
N SER A 361 -36.77 -2.09 18.05
CA SER A 361 -37.57 -1.80 16.89
C SER A 361 -37.03 -0.76 15.90
N GLN A 362 -35.95 -0.09 16.23
CA GLN A 362 -35.29 0.96 15.42
C GLN A 362 -34.55 0.38 14.20
N TRP A 363 -34.27 -0.91 14.17
CA TRP A 363 -33.56 -1.57 13.07
C TRP A 363 -34.49 -2.03 11.94
N GLU A 364 -35.80 -1.98 12.12
CA GLU A 364 -36.78 -2.25 11.09
C GLU A 364 -36.95 -1.09 10.09
N ASP A 365 -36.12 -0.05 10.19
CA ASP A 365 -36.18 1.09 9.27
C ASP A 365 -35.88 0.61 7.83
N SER A 366 -36.83 0.77 6.94
CA SER A 366 -36.73 0.42 5.52
C SER A 366 -35.54 1.09 4.82
N ARG A 367 -35.04 2.21 5.34
CA ARG A 367 -33.84 2.92 4.84
C ARG A 367 -32.59 2.06 4.95
N TRP A 368 -32.40 1.33 6.05
CA TRP A 368 -31.25 0.44 6.25
C TRP A 368 -31.23 -0.71 5.28
N ILE A 369 -32.38 -1.38 5.10
CA ILE A 369 -32.54 -2.47 4.15
C ILE A 369 -32.22 -1.97 2.73
N SER A 370 -32.73 -0.80 2.37
CA SER A 370 -32.47 -0.20 1.06
C SER A 370 -30.99 0.16 0.86
N MET A 371 -30.35 0.67 1.88
CA MET A 371 -28.91 1.00 1.84
C MET A 371 -28.04 -0.24 1.70
N ILE A 372 -28.35 -1.34 2.41
CA ILE A 372 -27.62 -2.61 2.28
C ILE A 372 -27.80 -3.22 0.89
N GLN A 373 -29.01 -3.19 0.35
CA GLN A 373 -29.26 -3.65 -1.01
C GLN A 373 -28.51 -2.83 -2.05
N TYR A 374 -28.46 -1.51 -1.86
CA TYR A 374 -27.67 -0.62 -2.70
C TYR A 374 -26.17 -0.90 -2.58
N ALA A 375 -25.67 -1.07 -1.37
CA ALA A 375 -24.27 -1.38 -1.11
C ALA A 375 -23.82 -2.69 -1.78
N SER A 376 -24.65 -3.74 -1.71
CA SER A 376 -24.33 -5.03 -2.32
C SER A 376 -24.19 -4.97 -3.85
N GLN A 377 -24.81 -4.00 -4.50
CA GLN A 377 -24.71 -3.79 -5.94
C GLN A 377 -23.49 -2.97 -6.36
N PHE A 378 -23.00 -2.10 -5.47
CA PHE A 378 -22.01 -1.08 -5.82
C PHE A 378 -20.74 -1.12 -4.96
N HIS A 379 -20.51 -2.15 -4.17
CA HIS A 379 -19.40 -2.23 -3.20
C HIS A 379 -19.32 -0.97 -2.32
N THR A 380 -20.46 -0.54 -1.81
CA THR A 380 -20.62 0.75 -1.14
C THR A 380 -20.54 0.58 0.38
N VAL A 381 -20.24 1.63 1.04
CA VAL A 381 -20.15 1.72 2.50
C VAL A 381 -21.42 2.36 3.06
N LEU A 382 -21.90 1.84 4.18
CA LEU A 382 -23.09 2.32 4.86
C LEU A 382 -22.75 2.91 6.22
N TYR A 383 -23.44 3.96 6.61
CA TYR A 383 -23.31 4.56 7.93
C TYR A 383 -24.57 4.48 8.73
N ALA A 384 -24.42 4.49 10.07
CA ALA A 384 -25.48 4.80 10.99
C ALA A 384 -24.99 5.80 12.03
N ASP A 385 -25.83 6.77 12.28
CA ASP A 385 -25.55 7.83 13.25
C ASP A 385 -25.79 7.30 14.67
N GLY A 386 -24.71 7.26 15.46
CA GLY A 386 -24.78 7.33 16.91
C GLY A 386 -25.36 6.18 17.72
N GLU A 387 -25.58 4.99 17.18
CA GLU A 387 -26.22 3.90 17.92
C GLU A 387 -25.38 2.64 18.05
N ASP A 388 -25.50 2.00 19.21
CA ASP A 388 -24.85 0.74 19.57
C ASP A 388 -25.36 -0.42 18.68
N PHE A 389 -24.54 -0.87 17.76
CA PHE A 389 -24.81 -2.05 16.95
C PHE A 389 -24.42 -3.33 17.69
N GLN A 390 -25.01 -3.56 18.83
CA GLN A 390 -24.83 -4.83 19.53
C GLN A 390 -25.90 -5.83 19.07
N ASN A 391 -25.46 -7.06 18.80
CA ASN A 391 -26.32 -8.20 18.48
C ASN A 391 -27.04 -8.15 17.12
N PHE A 392 -26.33 -7.94 16.04
CA PHE A 392 -26.88 -8.18 14.73
C PHE A 392 -26.14 -9.29 13.97
N LYS A 393 -26.82 -9.85 13.02
CA LYS A 393 -26.32 -10.90 12.15
C LYS A 393 -26.50 -10.48 10.69
N ILE A 394 -25.43 -10.56 9.90
CA ILE A 394 -25.53 -10.39 8.46
C ILE A 394 -25.17 -11.69 7.78
N ASP A 395 -26.09 -12.20 6.98
CA ASP A 395 -25.86 -13.32 6.09
C ASP A 395 -25.59 -12.77 4.68
N VAL A 396 -24.44 -13.08 4.12
CA VAL A 396 -24.09 -12.74 2.74
C VAL A 396 -24.30 -13.98 1.88
N THR A 397 -25.16 -13.87 0.88
CA THR A 397 -25.48 -14.98 -0.03
C THR A 397 -25.31 -14.54 -1.47
N ASP A 398 -24.99 -15.49 -2.37
CA ASP A 398 -25.06 -15.27 -3.81
C ASP A 398 -26.52 -15.29 -4.34
N ALA A 399 -26.68 -15.05 -5.62
CA ALA A 399 -27.98 -15.06 -6.28
C ALA A 399 -28.68 -16.43 -6.21
N ASP A 400 -27.94 -17.52 -6.04
CA ASP A 400 -28.41 -18.89 -5.90
C ASP A 400 -28.73 -19.28 -4.45
N GLY A 401 -28.46 -18.37 -3.49
CA GLY A 401 -28.67 -18.56 -2.05
C GLY A 401 -27.56 -19.31 -1.32
N ASN A 402 -26.39 -19.49 -1.93
CA ASN A 402 -25.25 -20.05 -1.25
C ASN A 402 -24.66 -19.03 -0.28
N SER A 403 -24.35 -19.45 0.95
CA SER A 403 -23.77 -18.56 1.95
C SER A 403 -22.27 -18.33 1.70
N TYR A 404 -21.87 -17.09 1.59
CA TYR A 404 -20.47 -16.67 1.58
C TYR A 404 -19.92 -16.43 2.99
N GLY A 405 -20.81 -16.18 3.94
CA GLY A 405 -20.45 -16.00 5.33
C GLY A 405 -21.58 -15.43 6.15
N THR A 406 -21.45 -15.57 7.43
CA THR A 406 -22.31 -14.97 8.43
C THR A 406 -21.45 -14.20 9.40
N VAL A 407 -21.76 -12.93 9.62
CA VAL A 407 -21.14 -12.12 10.66
C VAL A 407 -22.16 -11.89 11.76
N CYS A 408 -21.76 -12.26 12.99
CA CYS A 408 -22.55 -12.03 14.20
C CYS A 408 -21.79 -11.11 15.13
N TRP A 409 -22.47 -10.17 15.76
CA TRP A 409 -21.92 -9.22 16.74
C TRP A 409 -22.71 -9.30 18.04
#